data_1f0f2975f577fa98df6f6e23d61485d0
#
_entry.id   1f0f2975f577fa98df6f6e23d61485d0
#
_cell.length_a   1.000
_cell.length_b   1.000
_cell.length_c   1.000
_cell.angle_alpha   90.00
_cell.angle_beta   90.00
_cell.angle_gamma   90.00
#
_symmetry.space_group_name_H-M   'P 1'
#
loop_
_entity.id
_entity.type
_entity.pdbx_description
1 polymer ?
#
loop_
_entity_poly.entity_id
_entity_poly.type
_entity_poly.pdbx_seq_one_letter_code
_entity_poly.pdbx_strand_id
1 'polypeptide(L)'
;MAKKTLILYYSWSGNTKKLAEKIHDQIEDSDLKAVEVADGTFDDDQYKTNDIALDQIQANSFPDIKLDNVDFNKYDLILIGSPVWSGYPATPIKTLLDQMQGYNGEIASFYTSAGANRKAYVNHFKEWVNDLNVVDVAENDSKIDEWVK
;
A
#
# COMPACT_ATOMS: atom_id res chain seq x y z
N MET A 1 7.63 22.39 9.66
CA MET A 1 8.52 21.54 8.84
C MET A 1 7.73 20.40 8.22
N ALA A 2 8.08 20.05 6.98
CA ALA A 2 7.46 18.93 6.31
C ALA A 2 7.83 17.61 7.01
N LYS A 3 6.93 16.68 7.01
CA LYS A 3 7.17 15.34 7.58
C LYS A 3 8.15 14.58 6.70
N LYS A 4 9.07 13.85 7.33
CA LYS A 4 9.90 12.91 6.59
C LYS A 4 9.03 11.72 6.20
N THR A 5 8.91 11.48 4.89
CA THR A 5 7.91 10.58 4.34
C THR A 5 8.56 9.42 3.59
N LEU A 6 8.07 8.21 3.84
CA LEU A 6 8.41 7.03 3.04
C LEU A 6 7.18 6.63 2.24
N ILE A 7 7.37 6.41 0.94
CA ILE A 7 6.31 5.93 0.06
C ILE A 7 6.61 4.48 -0.29
N LEU A 8 5.74 3.58 0.15
CA LEU A 8 5.81 2.15 -0.16
C LEU A 8 4.63 1.79 -1.05
N TYR A 9 4.87 1.02 -2.10
CA TYR A 9 3.79 0.65 -2.99
C TYR A 9 3.98 -0.75 -3.56
N TYR A 10 2.86 -1.42 -3.83
CA TYR A 10 2.84 -2.60 -4.66
C TYR A 10 2.08 -2.28 -5.94
N SER A 11 2.67 -2.57 -7.09
CA SER A 11 2.05 -2.32 -8.39
C SER A 11 2.02 -3.60 -9.22
N TRP A 12 0.84 -3.96 -9.68
CA TRP A 12 0.65 -5.13 -10.54
C TRP A 12 0.68 -4.74 -12.03
N SER A 13 -0.06 -3.70 -12.40
CA SER A 13 -0.20 -3.27 -13.80
C SER A 13 0.65 -2.04 -14.16
N GLY A 14 1.30 -1.44 -13.18
CA GLY A 14 2.08 -0.20 -13.37
C GLY A 14 1.33 1.08 -12.99
N ASN A 15 0.03 1.03 -12.77
CA ASN A 15 -0.74 2.23 -12.42
C ASN A 15 -0.38 2.77 -11.05
N THR A 16 -0.27 1.90 -10.06
CA THR A 16 0.12 2.30 -8.70
C THR A 16 1.55 2.84 -8.69
N LYS A 17 2.45 2.22 -9.47
CA LYS A 17 3.82 2.70 -9.61
C LYS A 17 3.88 4.13 -10.13
N LYS A 18 3.15 4.43 -11.20
CA LYS A 18 3.09 5.76 -11.79
C LYS A 18 2.57 6.79 -10.79
N LEU A 19 1.53 6.44 -10.05
CA LEU A 19 0.96 7.30 -9.03
C LEU A 19 1.95 7.53 -7.89
N ALA A 20 2.61 6.49 -7.43
CA ALA A 20 3.60 6.59 -6.36
C ALA A 20 4.77 7.51 -6.76
N GLU A 21 5.24 7.38 -8.01
CA GLU A 21 6.29 8.25 -8.54
C GLU A 21 5.84 9.71 -8.59
N LYS A 22 4.59 9.95 -9.01
CA LYS A 22 4.00 11.29 -9.05
C LYS A 22 3.92 11.90 -7.66
N ILE A 23 3.50 11.11 -6.66
CA ILE A 23 3.43 11.55 -5.27
C ILE A 23 4.81 11.86 -4.72
N HIS A 24 5.79 11.02 -5.03
CA HIS A 24 7.18 11.25 -4.64
C HIS A 24 7.70 12.59 -5.16
N ASP A 25 7.38 12.93 -6.40
CA ASP A 25 7.78 14.21 -7.00
C ASP A 25 7.11 15.40 -6.31
N GLN A 26 5.95 15.21 -5.68
CA GLN A 26 5.23 16.27 -4.97
C GLN A 26 5.73 16.47 -3.54
N ILE A 27 6.45 15.52 -2.98
CA ILE A 27 6.92 15.57 -1.58
C ILE A 27 8.45 15.69 -1.58
N GLU A 28 8.95 16.85 -1.22
CA GLU A 28 10.38 17.16 -1.29
C GLU A 28 11.24 16.23 -0.43
N ASP A 29 10.80 15.96 0.82
CA ASP A 29 11.54 15.09 1.73
C ASP A 29 10.89 13.71 1.79
N SER A 30 11.02 12.96 0.69
CA SER A 30 10.43 11.62 0.61
C SER A 30 11.38 10.63 -0.02
N ASP A 31 11.24 9.38 0.41
CA ASP A 31 11.89 8.23 -0.21
C ASP A 31 10.81 7.33 -0.83
N LEU A 32 11.14 6.67 -1.92
CA LEU A 32 10.22 5.81 -2.66
C LEU A 32 10.79 4.40 -2.75
N LYS A 33 10.01 3.41 -2.33
CA LYS A 33 10.42 2.00 -2.43
C LYS A 33 9.27 1.13 -2.90
N ALA A 34 9.56 0.22 -3.81
CA ALA A 34 8.60 -0.77 -4.29
C ALA A 34 8.60 -1.99 -3.39
N VAL A 35 7.41 -2.51 -3.14
CA VAL A 35 7.23 -3.83 -2.53
C VAL A 35 7.07 -4.81 -3.68
N GLU A 36 7.89 -5.84 -3.71
CA GLU A 36 7.90 -6.83 -4.80
C GLU A 36 7.58 -8.22 -4.28
N VAL A 37 7.11 -9.09 -5.17
CA VAL A 37 6.87 -10.51 -4.90
C VAL A 37 7.63 -11.37 -5.88
N ALA A 38 7.76 -12.66 -5.59
CA ALA A 38 8.44 -13.59 -6.48
C ALA A 38 7.68 -13.72 -7.81
N ASP A 39 8.41 -13.92 -8.89
CA ASP A 39 7.82 -14.18 -10.20
C ASP A 39 6.86 -15.37 -10.12
N GLY A 40 5.72 -15.26 -10.79
CA GLY A 40 4.72 -16.32 -10.78
C GLY A 40 3.77 -16.32 -9.58
N THR A 41 3.93 -15.38 -8.64
CA THR A 41 3.00 -15.24 -7.51
C THR A 41 1.60 -14.90 -8.00
N PHE A 42 1.51 -14.02 -9.00
CA PHE A 42 0.26 -13.61 -9.62
C PHE A 42 0.30 -13.85 -11.13
N ASP A 43 -0.85 -13.74 -11.77
CA ASP A 43 -1.01 -13.94 -13.22
C ASP A 43 -1.05 -12.58 -13.93
N ASP A 44 -0.84 -12.58 -15.24
CA ASP A 44 -1.01 -11.37 -16.07
C ASP A 44 -2.50 -11.06 -16.29
N ASP A 45 -3.36 -12.05 -16.14
CA ASP A 45 -4.80 -11.90 -16.26
C ASP A 45 -5.38 -11.39 -14.95
N GLN A 46 -6.13 -10.28 -15.01
CA GLN A 46 -6.74 -9.65 -13.86
C GLN A 46 -7.69 -10.60 -13.10
N TYR A 47 -8.49 -11.37 -13.81
CA TYR A 47 -9.44 -12.27 -13.17
C TYR A 47 -8.75 -13.41 -12.43
N LYS A 48 -7.71 -13.98 -13.02
CA LYS A 48 -6.92 -15.02 -12.37
C LYS A 48 -6.18 -14.49 -11.15
N THR A 49 -5.64 -13.28 -11.24
CA THR A 49 -4.96 -12.63 -10.13
C THR A 49 -5.94 -12.34 -8.98
N ASN A 50 -7.15 -11.89 -9.29
CA ASN A 50 -8.18 -11.70 -8.28
C ASN A 50 -8.53 -13.02 -7.57
N ASP A 51 -8.63 -14.12 -8.31
CA ASP A 51 -8.93 -15.44 -7.74
C ASP A 51 -7.79 -15.89 -6.81
N ILE A 52 -6.53 -15.71 -7.23
CA ILE A 52 -5.37 -16.02 -6.40
C ILE A 52 -5.41 -15.23 -5.10
N ALA A 53 -5.68 -13.93 -5.20
CA ALA A 53 -5.74 -13.05 -4.02
C ALA A 53 -6.86 -13.46 -3.07
N LEU A 54 -8.04 -13.77 -3.57
CA LEU A 54 -9.17 -14.21 -2.74
C LEU A 54 -8.86 -15.53 -2.05
N ASP A 55 -8.21 -16.47 -2.75
CA ASP A 55 -7.78 -17.74 -2.15
C ASP A 55 -6.79 -17.52 -1.02
N GLN A 56 -5.84 -16.59 -1.19
CA GLN A 56 -4.87 -16.23 -0.15
C GLN A 56 -5.58 -15.67 1.09
N ILE A 57 -6.53 -14.77 0.88
CA ILE A 57 -7.30 -14.15 1.97
C ILE A 57 -8.10 -15.23 2.71
N GLN A 58 -8.78 -16.09 1.98
CA GLN A 58 -9.61 -17.16 2.54
C GLN A 58 -8.79 -18.16 3.35
N ALA A 59 -7.60 -18.48 2.86
CA ALA A 59 -6.67 -19.40 3.54
C ALA A 59 -5.85 -18.71 4.63
N ASN A 60 -5.96 -17.39 4.78
CA ASN A 60 -5.11 -16.58 5.65
C ASN A 60 -3.62 -16.84 5.39
N SER A 61 -3.27 -16.94 4.10
CA SER A 61 -1.92 -17.26 3.65
C SER A 61 -1.48 -16.21 2.61
N PHE A 62 -0.73 -15.22 3.06
CA PHE A 62 -0.34 -14.08 2.24
C PHE A 62 1.06 -14.28 1.63
N PRO A 63 1.34 -13.72 0.45
CA PRO A 63 2.61 -13.95 -0.21
C PRO A 63 3.76 -13.24 0.52
N ASP A 64 4.94 -13.85 0.46
CA ASP A 64 6.15 -13.20 0.92
C ASP A 64 6.47 -12.00 0.03
N ILE A 65 7.07 -10.98 0.60
CA ILE A 65 7.48 -9.80 -0.16
C ILE A 65 8.98 -9.64 -0.17
N LYS A 66 9.47 -8.97 -1.20
CA LYS A 66 10.85 -8.54 -1.32
C LYS A 66 10.90 -7.04 -1.05
N LEU A 67 11.54 -6.66 0.02
CA LEU A 67 11.70 -5.26 0.39
C LEU A 67 13.06 -5.12 1.03
N ASP A 68 13.84 -4.14 0.55
CA ASP A 68 15.14 -3.84 1.14
C ASP A 68 14.98 -3.47 2.61
N ASN A 69 16.02 -3.68 3.40
CA ASN A 69 15.97 -3.30 4.81
C ASN A 69 15.57 -1.86 4.97
N VAL A 70 14.49 -1.64 5.70
CA VAL A 70 13.91 -0.31 5.93
C VAL A 70 13.79 -0.09 7.43
N ASP A 71 14.33 1.03 7.89
CA ASP A 71 14.07 1.50 9.25
C ASP A 71 12.82 2.38 9.21
N PHE A 72 11.67 1.78 9.49
CA PHE A 72 10.40 2.49 9.44
C PHE A 72 10.36 3.66 10.42
N ASN A 73 10.97 3.53 11.58
CA ASN A 73 10.94 4.57 12.62
C ASN A 73 11.78 5.82 12.28
N LYS A 74 12.53 5.77 11.18
CA LYS A 74 13.23 6.93 10.62
C LYS A 74 12.27 7.95 9.99
N TYR A 75 11.04 7.53 9.73
CA TYR A 75 10.04 8.34 9.03
C TYR A 75 8.91 8.77 9.95
N ASP A 76 8.38 9.97 9.71
CA ASP A 76 7.23 10.50 10.45
C ASP A 76 5.90 10.03 9.86
N LEU A 77 5.91 9.77 8.55
CA LEU A 77 4.73 9.37 7.80
C LEU A 77 5.12 8.30 6.78
N ILE A 78 4.35 7.23 6.70
CA ILE A 78 4.52 6.22 5.67
C ILE A 78 3.24 6.17 4.84
N LEU A 79 3.40 6.40 3.53
CA LEU A 79 2.31 6.29 2.56
C LEU A 79 2.36 4.91 1.92
N ILE A 80 1.24 4.23 1.89
CA ILE A 80 1.15 2.88 1.33
C ILE A 80 0.22 2.89 0.13
N GLY A 81 0.77 2.56 -1.03
CA GLY A 81 0.04 2.53 -2.29
C GLY A 81 -0.30 1.12 -2.74
N SER A 82 -1.52 0.92 -3.21
CA SER A 82 -2.01 -0.40 -3.62
C SER A 82 -3.07 -0.29 -4.70
N PRO A 83 -3.13 -1.26 -5.64
CA PRO A 83 -4.34 -1.42 -6.44
C PRO A 83 -5.45 -1.98 -5.56
N VAL A 84 -6.69 -1.91 -6.05
CA VAL A 84 -7.85 -2.51 -5.37
C VAL A 84 -8.22 -3.80 -6.10
N TRP A 85 -8.18 -4.92 -5.38
CA TRP A 85 -8.51 -6.24 -5.92
C TRP A 85 -9.76 -6.78 -5.21
N SER A 86 -10.89 -6.78 -5.91
CA SER A 86 -12.17 -7.25 -5.36
C SER A 86 -12.54 -6.57 -4.03
N GLY A 87 -12.23 -5.28 -3.93
CA GLY A 87 -12.51 -4.49 -2.72
C GLY A 87 -11.45 -4.59 -1.63
N TYR A 88 -10.38 -5.34 -1.85
CA TYR A 88 -9.26 -5.47 -0.90
C TYR A 88 -8.03 -4.74 -1.40
N PRO A 89 -7.14 -4.31 -0.49
CA PRO A 89 -5.77 -3.99 -0.90
C PRO A 89 -5.13 -5.24 -1.51
N ALA A 90 -4.13 -5.05 -2.37
CA ALA A 90 -3.38 -6.20 -2.89
C ALA A 90 -2.78 -7.00 -1.73
N THR A 91 -2.79 -8.32 -1.84
CA THR A 91 -2.39 -9.19 -0.72
C THR A 91 -0.95 -9.01 -0.25
N PRO A 92 0.03 -8.63 -1.10
CA PRO A 92 1.36 -8.27 -0.59
C PRO A 92 1.35 -7.15 0.44
N ILE A 93 0.36 -6.29 0.42
CA ILE A 93 0.23 -5.19 1.39
C ILE A 93 -0.05 -5.73 2.79
N LYS A 94 -0.82 -6.82 2.92
CA LYS A 94 -1.03 -7.46 4.22
C LYS A 94 0.30 -7.91 4.83
N THR A 95 1.14 -8.53 4.03
CA THR A 95 2.48 -8.98 4.47
C THR A 95 3.34 -7.78 4.91
N LEU A 96 3.29 -6.69 4.14
CA LEU A 96 3.99 -5.45 4.49
C LEU A 96 3.52 -4.91 5.83
N LEU A 97 2.22 -4.81 6.03
CA LEU A 97 1.65 -4.27 7.26
C LEU A 97 2.02 -5.13 8.47
N ASP A 98 2.09 -6.45 8.31
CA ASP A 98 2.52 -7.35 9.36
C ASP A 98 3.99 -7.09 9.73
N GLN A 99 4.84 -6.79 8.75
CA GLN A 99 6.25 -6.46 9.00
C GLN A 99 6.43 -5.10 9.65
N MET A 100 5.47 -4.20 9.50
CA MET A 100 5.52 -2.85 10.05
C MET A 100 5.04 -2.75 11.50
N GLN A 101 4.57 -3.84 12.10
CA GLN A 101 4.07 -3.81 13.48
C GLN A 101 5.17 -3.28 14.41
N GLY A 102 4.80 -2.35 15.29
CA GLY A 102 5.74 -1.65 16.15
C GLY A 102 6.18 -0.29 15.63
N TYR A 103 5.82 0.07 14.39
CA TYR A 103 6.07 1.41 13.87
C TYR A 103 5.24 2.43 14.65
N ASN A 104 5.86 3.52 15.09
CA ASN A 104 5.23 4.51 15.97
C ASN A 104 4.68 5.74 15.26
N GLY A 105 4.96 5.91 13.97
CA GLY A 105 4.52 7.07 13.21
C GLY A 105 3.13 6.92 12.62
N GLU A 106 2.80 7.82 11.72
CA GLU A 106 1.51 7.84 11.04
C GLU A 106 1.55 7.09 9.72
N ILE A 107 0.44 6.45 9.36
CA ILE A 107 0.27 5.75 8.10
C ILE A 107 -0.94 6.31 7.38
N ALA A 108 -0.81 6.55 6.08
CA ALA A 108 -1.92 6.83 5.20
C ALA A 108 -1.82 5.93 3.97
N SER A 109 -2.93 5.59 3.37
CA SER A 109 -2.94 4.78 2.16
C SER A 109 -3.55 5.53 0.99
N PHE A 110 -2.94 5.39 -0.17
CA PHE A 110 -3.53 5.81 -1.43
C PHE A 110 -3.76 4.58 -2.30
N TYR A 111 -4.84 4.59 -3.07
CA TYR A 111 -5.18 3.44 -3.91
C TYR A 111 -5.54 3.88 -5.31
N THR A 112 -5.26 2.98 -6.28
CA THR A 112 -5.64 3.16 -7.68
C THR A 112 -6.78 2.21 -7.98
N SER A 113 -7.81 2.73 -8.64
CA SER A 113 -8.99 1.94 -8.91
C SER A 113 -9.68 2.40 -10.19
N ALA A 114 -10.22 1.45 -10.93
CA ALA A 114 -11.07 1.70 -12.09
C ALA A 114 -12.54 1.47 -11.67
N GLY A 115 -13.08 2.35 -10.82
CA GLY A 115 -14.46 2.24 -10.37
C GLY A 115 -14.69 1.29 -9.22
N ALA A 116 -13.67 1.04 -8.41
CA ALA A 116 -13.77 0.11 -7.31
C ALA A 116 -14.55 0.65 -6.11
N ASN A 117 -14.93 -0.27 -5.24
CA ASN A 117 -15.64 0.02 -4.01
C ASN A 117 -14.69 0.61 -2.97
N ARG A 118 -14.66 1.95 -2.88
CA ARG A 118 -13.81 2.68 -1.93
C ARG A 118 -14.07 2.24 -0.50
N LYS A 119 -15.32 2.09 -0.12
CA LYS A 119 -15.70 1.75 1.26
C LYS A 119 -15.13 0.40 1.67
N ALA A 120 -15.17 -0.58 0.77
CA ALA A 120 -14.61 -1.90 1.03
C ALA A 120 -13.10 -1.82 1.23
N TYR A 121 -12.39 -1.08 0.36
CA TYR A 121 -10.94 -0.91 0.49
C TYR A 121 -10.59 -0.27 1.85
N VAL A 122 -11.25 0.83 2.20
CA VAL A 122 -10.99 1.53 3.47
C VAL A 122 -11.18 0.59 4.65
N ASN A 123 -12.29 -0.16 4.66
CA ASN A 123 -12.58 -1.06 5.75
C ASN A 123 -11.56 -2.20 5.87
N HIS A 124 -11.21 -2.81 4.74
CA HIS A 124 -10.23 -3.90 4.74
C HIS A 124 -8.83 -3.42 5.10
N PHE A 125 -8.44 -2.24 4.61
CA PHE A 125 -7.13 -1.67 4.95
C PHE A 125 -7.04 -1.42 6.45
N LYS A 126 -8.05 -0.80 7.04
CA LYS A 126 -8.08 -0.53 8.49
C LYS A 126 -8.06 -1.80 9.32
N GLU A 127 -8.69 -2.86 8.84
CA GLU A 127 -8.68 -4.16 9.47
C GLU A 127 -7.27 -4.78 9.45
N TRP A 128 -6.58 -4.66 8.32
CA TRP A 128 -5.26 -5.24 8.12
C TRP A 128 -4.14 -4.52 8.85
N VAL A 129 -4.29 -3.23 9.13
CA VAL A 129 -3.24 -2.46 9.82
C VAL A 129 -3.11 -2.83 11.30
N ASN A 130 -4.16 -3.40 11.89
CA ASN A 130 -4.16 -3.87 13.27
C ASN A 130 -3.82 -2.72 14.25
N ASP A 131 -2.64 -2.73 14.89
CA ASP A 131 -2.27 -1.73 15.91
C ASP A 131 -1.57 -0.49 15.34
N LEU A 132 -1.38 -0.42 14.03
CA LEU A 132 -0.74 0.73 13.40
C LEU A 132 -1.67 1.94 13.37
N ASN A 133 -1.08 3.14 13.42
CA ASN A 133 -1.84 4.39 13.45
C ASN A 133 -2.16 4.90 12.04
N VAL A 134 -3.32 4.51 11.51
CA VAL A 134 -3.79 4.98 10.20
C VAL A 134 -4.55 6.29 10.36
N VAL A 135 -4.06 7.33 9.69
CA VAL A 135 -4.65 8.67 9.78
C VAL A 135 -5.63 8.96 8.64
N ASP A 136 -5.44 8.35 7.46
CA ASP A 136 -6.34 8.56 6.33
C ASP A 136 -6.15 7.47 5.26
N VAL A 137 -7.16 7.36 4.39
CA VAL A 137 -7.12 6.50 3.19
C VAL A 137 -7.83 7.26 2.08
N ALA A 138 -7.17 7.43 0.93
CA ALA A 138 -7.72 8.23 -0.16
C ALA A 138 -7.45 7.62 -1.53
N GLU A 139 -8.28 8.01 -2.50
CA GLU A 139 -8.10 7.64 -3.89
C GLU A 139 -7.08 8.56 -4.55
N ASN A 140 -6.10 7.95 -5.21
CA ASN A 140 -5.04 8.65 -5.93
C ASN A 140 -4.29 9.62 -5.01
N ASP A 141 -3.94 10.79 -5.53
CA ASP A 141 -3.15 11.79 -4.81
C ASP A 141 -3.99 12.92 -4.20
N SER A 142 -5.29 12.68 -4.03
CA SER A 142 -6.25 13.73 -3.67
C SER A 142 -6.01 14.39 -2.31
N LYS A 143 -5.30 13.73 -1.40
CA LYS A 143 -5.06 14.22 -0.04
C LYS A 143 -3.60 14.46 0.30
N ILE A 144 -2.70 14.41 -0.68
CA ILE A 144 -1.26 14.50 -0.41
C ILE A 144 -0.89 15.80 0.29
N ASP A 145 -1.43 16.92 -0.16
CA ASP A 145 -1.13 18.23 0.44
C ASP A 145 -1.52 18.29 1.92
N GLU A 146 -2.59 17.62 2.31
CA GLU A 146 -3.03 17.56 3.70
C GLU A 146 -2.12 16.65 4.53
N TRP A 147 -1.70 15.53 3.98
CA TRP A 147 -0.96 14.52 4.73
C TRP A 147 0.46 14.95 5.11
N VAL A 148 1.08 15.78 4.28
CA VAL A 148 2.50 16.17 4.48
C VAL A 148 2.67 17.46 5.25
N LYS A 149 1.60 18.06 5.68
CA LYS A 149 1.65 19.29 6.49
C LYS A 149 2.04 19.03 7.94
#